data_a819682efbabcc53c8245b13b4414805
#
_entry.id   a819682efbabcc53c8245b13b4414805
#
_cell.length_a   1.000
_cell.length_b   1.000
_cell.length_c   1.000
_cell.angle_alpha   90.00
_cell.angle_beta   90.00
_cell.angle_gamma   90.00
#
_symmetry.space_group_name_H-M   'P 1'
#
loop_
_entity.id
_entity.type
_entity.pdbx_description
1 polymer ?
#
loop_
_entity_poly.entity_id
_entity_poly.type
_entity_poly.pdbx_seq_one_letter_code
_entity_poly.pdbx_strand_id
1 'polypeptide(L)'
;MVQGVVTRERMEKWKIVSPEEYGFHKVIVPGREDCQVAVMYRLNLAAGQRYELKPGGEEMNGVCIKGEAGLELAGHHYHCGRLDSFYTAGGNSVAIEAQADCVFYIGASVDEGYGTPFFRAFNLHLPLGEIHQIHGKGVGQREVFMTLNQEIQASRLIAGLTWGATVPGPVGRPTSMRQT
;
A
#
# COMPACT_ATOMS: atom_id res chain seq x y z
N MET A 1 -28.27 -15.73 -2.92
CA MET A 1 -27.00 -16.14 -3.59
C MET A 1 -26.28 -17.10 -2.64
N VAL A 2 -26.11 -18.35 -3.01
CA VAL A 2 -25.33 -19.32 -2.23
C VAL A 2 -23.88 -18.90 -2.32
N GLN A 3 -23.29 -18.47 -1.20
CA GLN A 3 -21.83 -18.27 -1.13
C GLN A 3 -21.18 -19.63 -1.42
N GLY A 4 -20.54 -19.75 -2.59
CA GLY A 4 -19.85 -20.97 -2.95
C GLY A 4 -18.74 -21.24 -1.93
N VAL A 5 -18.65 -22.49 -1.49
CA VAL A 5 -17.59 -22.96 -0.60
C VAL A 5 -16.24 -22.65 -1.25
N VAL A 6 -15.38 -21.94 -0.53
CA VAL A 6 -14.01 -21.68 -0.98
C VAL A 6 -13.22 -22.98 -0.84
N THR A 7 -12.82 -23.57 -1.94
CA THR A 7 -12.00 -24.79 -1.97
C THR A 7 -10.51 -24.44 -1.86
N ARG A 8 -9.67 -25.42 -1.43
CA ARG A 8 -8.23 -25.28 -1.39
C ARG A 8 -7.64 -24.91 -2.75
N GLU A 9 -8.14 -25.53 -3.82
CA GLU A 9 -7.74 -25.25 -5.20
C GLU A 9 -8.02 -23.78 -5.58
N ARG A 10 -9.17 -23.25 -5.17
CA ARG A 10 -9.51 -21.86 -5.40
C ARG A 10 -8.62 -20.91 -4.60
N MET A 11 -8.23 -21.27 -3.37
CA MET A 11 -7.29 -20.49 -2.57
C MET A 11 -5.87 -20.46 -3.18
N GLU A 12 -5.42 -21.55 -3.77
CA GLU A 12 -4.10 -21.60 -4.44
C GLU A 12 -4.03 -20.63 -5.64
N LYS A 13 -5.14 -20.41 -6.34
CA LYS A 13 -5.23 -19.39 -7.39
C LYS A 13 -4.94 -17.97 -6.90
N TRP A 14 -5.24 -17.69 -5.63
CA TRP A 14 -5.04 -16.35 -5.03
C TRP A 14 -3.65 -16.18 -4.41
N LYS A 15 -2.86 -17.24 -4.41
CA LYS A 15 -1.49 -17.18 -3.95
C LYS A 15 -0.61 -16.57 -5.03
N ILE A 16 -0.27 -15.30 -4.85
CA ILE A 16 0.50 -14.53 -5.80
C ILE A 16 1.92 -14.39 -5.28
N VAL A 17 2.90 -14.80 -6.10
CA VAL A 17 4.31 -14.51 -5.85
C VAL A 17 4.62 -13.16 -6.45
N SER A 18 4.97 -12.21 -5.60
CA SER A 18 5.31 -10.85 -6.04
C SER A 18 6.75 -10.82 -6.57
N PRO A 19 7.00 -10.26 -7.77
CA PRO A 19 8.33 -10.20 -8.36
C PRO A 19 9.35 -9.48 -7.48
N GLU A 20 10.57 -10.00 -7.37
CA GLU A 20 11.65 -9.42 -6.57
C GLU A 20 12.70 -8.69 -7.41
N GLU A 21 12.67 -8.86 -8.71
CA GLU A 21 13.54 -8.17 -9.66
C GLU A 21 13.32 -6.64 -9.62
N TYR A 22 14.36 -5.88 -9.91
CA TYR A 22 14.22 -4.43 -10.06
C TYR A 22 13.28 -4.08 -11.22
N GLY A 23 12.46 -3.05 -11.03
CA GLY A 23 11.50 -2.59 -12.01
C GLY A 23 10.08 -2.41 -11.47
N PHE A 24 9.18 -2.05 -12.36
CA PHE A 24 7.76 -1.83 -12.08
C PHE A 24 6.92 -3.01 -12.57
N HIS A 25 6.28 -3.70 -11.65
CA HIS A 25 5.58 -4.96 -11.90
C HIS A 25 4.10 -4.86 -11.56
N LYS A 26 3.25 -5.34 -12.46
CA LYS A 26 1.82 -5.48 -12.22
C LYS A 26 1.56 -6.83 -11.53
N VAL A 27 1.18 -6.78 -10.26
CA VAL A 27 1.03 -7.97 -9.39
C VAL A 27 -0.39 -8.49 -9.41
N ILE A 28 -1.39 -7.62 -9.23
CA ILE A 28 -2.82 -7.97 -9.31
C ILE A 28 -3.43 -7.25 -10.51
N VAL A 29 -4.21 -7.99 -11.30
CA VAL A 29 -4.83 -7.51 -12.54
C VAL A 29 -6.33 -7.82 -12.50
N PRO A 30 -7.20 -6.87 -12.82
CA PRO A 30 -8.63 -7.12 -12.94
C PRO A 30 -8.94 -8.29 -13.86
N GLY A 31 -9.80 -9.20 -13.38
CA GLY A 31 -10.23 -10.39 -14.11
C GLY A 31 -9.29 -11.60 -13.99
N ARG A 32 -8.03 -11.43 -13.58
CA ARG A 32 -7.09 -12.56 -13.42
C ARG A 32 -7.21 -13.23 -12.04
N GLU A 33 -7.23 -12.44 -10.98
CA GLU A 33 -7.26 -12.92 -9.59
C GLU A 33 -8.65 -12.78 -8.93
N ASP A 34 -9.70 -12.94 -9.69
CA ASP A 34 -11.09 -12.72 -9.25
C ASP A 34 -11.35 -11.28 -8.75
N CYS A 35 -10.41 -10.33 -8.92
CA CYS A 35 -10.61 -8.90 -8.71
C CYS A 35 -11.28 -8.27 -9.92
N GLN A 36 -12.25 -7.38 -9.70
CA GLN A 36 -12.96 -6.74 -10.81
C GLN A 36 -12.39 -5.36 -11.15
N VAL A 37 -11.91 -4.63 -10.16
CA VAL A 37 -11.50 -3.22 -10.35
C VAL A 37 -10.15 -2.90 -9.72
N ALA A 38 -9.73 -3.63 -8.69
CA ALA A 38 -8.49 -3.35 -7.99
C ALA A 38 -7.27 -3.81 -8.79
N VAL A 39 -6.26 -2.97 -8.84
CA VAL A 39 -4.95 -3.26 -9.40
C VAL A 39 -3.91 -3.13 -8.28
N MET A 40 -2.89 -3.95 -8.29
CA MET A 40 -1.73 -3.79 -7.42
C MET A 40 -0.45 -3.86 -8.24
N TYR A 41 0.43 -2.91 -7.99
CA TYR A 41 1.77 -2.87 -8.53
C TYR A 41 2.80 -3.05 -7.41
N ARG A 42 3.99 -3.50 -7.80
CA ARG A 42 5.19 -3.47 -7.00
C ARG A 42 6.28 -2.75 -7.79
N LEU A 43 6.93 -1.80 -7.14
CA LEU A 43 8.10 -1.12 -7.67
C LEU A 43 9.31 -1.45 -6.79
N ASN A 44 10.33 -2.04 -7.40
CA ASN A 44 11.62 -2.34 -6.77
C ASN A 44 12.69 -1.48 -7.43
N LEU A 45 13.39 -0.66 -6.66
CA LEU A 45 14.48 0.18 -7.16
C LEU A 45 15.76 -0.11 -6.39
N ALA A 46 16.87 -0.23 -7.10
CA ALA A 46 18.19 -0.20 -6.50
C ALA A 46 18.57 1.24 -6.08
N ALA A 47 19.44 1.36 -5.10
CA ALA A 47 19.98 2.66 -4.69
C ALA A 47 20.49 3.48 -5.90
N GLY A 48 20.12 4.74 -5.96
CA GLY A 48 20.45 5.67 -7.05
C GLY A 48 19.57 5.54 -8.30
N GLN A 49 18.69 4.57 -8.39
CA GLN A 49 17.74 4.50 -9.51
C GLN A 49 16.59 5.50 -9.33
N ARG A 50 16.16 6.05 -10.48
CA ARG A 50 15.00 6.94 -10.57
C ARG A 50 13.92 6.29 -11.44
N TYR A 51 12.68 6.39 -11.00
CA TYR A 51 11.51 5.94 -11.73
C TYR A 51 10.44 7.03 -11.75
N GLU A 52 9.86 7.27 -12.91
CA GLU A 52 8.71 8.16 -13.06
C GLU A 52 7.43 7.34 -13.16
N LEU A 53 6.65 7.33 -12.09
CA LEU A 53 5.34 6.68 -12.04
C LEU A 53 4.32 7.58 -12.71
N LYS A 54 3.68 7.06 -13.78
CA LYS A 54 2.64 7.75 -14.54
C LYS A 54 1.33 7.01 -14.37
N PRO A 55 0.37 7.56 -13.60
CA PRO A 55 -0.89 6.88 -13.33
C PRO A 55 -1.74 6.62 -14.57
N GLY A 56 -1.63 7.45 -15.61
CA GLY A 56 -2.51 7.38 -16.77
C GLY A 56 -3.95 7.71 -16.37
N GLY A 57 -4.87 6.75 -16.57
CA GLY A 57 -6.26 6.88 -16.13
C GLY A 57 -6.55 6.20 -14.78
N GLU A 58 -5.53 5.98 -13.96
CA GLU A 58 -5.68 5.36 -12.63
C GLU A 58 -5.39 6.39 -11.52
N GLU A 59 -6.07 6.24 -10.40
CA GLU A 59 -5.62 6.78 -9.13
C GLU A 59 -4.74 5.75 -8.44
N MET A 60 -3.71 6.19 -7.73
CA MET A 60 -2.72 5.31 -7.11
C MET A 60 -2.39 5.74 -5.68
N ASN A 61 -2.35 4.76 -4.76
CA ASN A 61 -1.82 4.94 -3.41
C ASN A 61 -0.61 4.03 -3.23
N GLY A 62 0.57 4.62 -3.11
CA GLY A 62 1.83 3.91 -2.92
C GLY A 62 2.33 3.98 -1.49
N VAL A 63 2.86 2.87 -0.98
CA VAL A 63 3.48 2.76 0.34
C VAL A 63 4.89 2.23 0.21
N CYS A 64 5.86 2.91 0.81
CA CYS A 64 7.23 2.44 0.92
C CYS A 64 7.31 1.32 1.97
N ILE A 65 7.57 0.09 1.54
CA ILE A 65 7.64 -1.07 2.45
C ILE A 65 9.07 -1.31 2.95
N LYS A 66 10.05 -0.96 2.14
CA LYS A 66 11.47 -1.15 2.43
C LYS A 66 12.29 -0.01 1.85
N GLY A 67 13.33 0.37 2.55
CA GLY A 67 14.28 1.39 2.11
C GLY A 67 13.75 2.81 2.27
N GLU A 68 14.31 3.72 1.50
CA GLU A 68 13.99 5.14 1.50
C GLU A 68 14.22 5.76 0.12
N ALA A 69 13.46 6.80 -0.20
CA ALA A 69 13.51 7.48 -1.49
C ALA A 69 13.19 8.98 -1.34
N GLY A 70 13.68 9.78 -2.27
CA GLY A 70 13.14 11.10 -2.55
C GLY A 70 11.92 10.97 -3.45
N LEU A 71 10.85 11.69 -3.15
CA LEU A 71 9.67 11.79 -4.00
C LEU A 71 9.50 13.23 -4.49
N GLU A 72 9.17 13.36 -5.77
CA GLU A 72 8.65 14.61 -6.34
C GLU A 72 7.20 14.37 -6.75
N LEU A 73 6.27 15.07 -6.13
CA LEU A 73 4.83 14.91 -6.29
C LEU A 73 4.15 16.28 -6.31
N ALA A 74 3.42 16.58 -7.37
CA ALA A 74 2.70 17.85 -7.55
C ALA A 74 3.57 19.10 -7.29
N GLY A 75 4.83 19.06 -7.72
CA GLY A 75 5.80 20.16 -7.55
C GLY A 75 6.43 20.28 -6.17
N HIS A 76 6.16 19.35 -5.26
CA HIS A 76 6.77 19.30 -3.94
C HIS A 76 7.74 18.12 -3.81
N HIS A 77 8.78 18.31 -3.00
CA HIS A 77 9.77 17.28 -2.70
C HIS A 77 9.56 16.74 -1.28
N TYR A 78 9.60 15.41 -1.15
CA TYR A 78 9.44 14.71 0.11
C TYR A 78 10.56 13.69 0.30
N HIS A 79 11.00 13.51 1.53
CA HIS A 79 11.71 12.31 1.93
C HIS A 79 10.67 11.24 2.28
N CYS A 80 10.79 10.07 1.69
CA CYS A 80 9.86 8.95 1.88
C CYS A 80 10.61 7.77 2.49
N GLY A 81 10.39 7.54 3.75
CA GLY A 81 10.91 6.41 4.50
C GLY A 81 9.92 5.24 4.55
N ARG A 82 10.31 4.21 5.30
CA ARG A 82 9.49 3.01 5.46
C ARG A 82 8.13 3.34 6.09
N LEU A 83 7.05 2.84 5.47
CA LEU A 83 5.64 3.01 5.78
C LEU A 83 5.05 4.39 5.43
N ASP A 84 5.87 5.31 4.96
CA ASP A 84 5.34 6.54 4.36
C ASP A 84 4.58 6.22 3.08
N SER A 85 3.64 7.07 2.74
CA SER A 85 2.74 6.86 1.62
C SER A 85 2.53 8.11 0.78
N PHE A 86 2.17 7.90 -0.47
CA PHE A 86 1.72 8.94 -1.37
C PHE A 86 0.42 8.53 -2.05
N TYR A 87 -0.34 9.52 -2.46
CA TYR A 87 -1.49 9.36 -3.35
C TYR A 87 -1.33 10.27 -4.56
N THR A 88 -1.68 9.76 -5.73
CA THR A 88 -1.67 10.51 -6.97
C THR A 88 -2.85 10.13 -7.85
N ALA A 89 -3.39 11.09 -8.59
CA ALA A 89 -4.52 10.97 -9.49
C ALA A 89 -4.48 12.10 -10.53
N GLY A 90 -5.44 12.12 -11.44
CA GLY A 90 -5.60 13.22 -12.40
C GLY A 90 -4.41 13.41 -13.34
N GLY A 91 -3.69 12.34 -13.65
CA GLY A 91 -2.55 12.40 -14.56
C GLY A 91 -1.26 12.98 -13.94
N ASN A 92 -1.26 13.29 -12.62
CA ASN A 92 -0.06 13.76 -11.96
C ASN A 92 0.96 12.62 -11.82
N SER A 93 2.16 12.80 -12.34
CA SER A 93 3.25 11.84 -12.16
C SER A 93 3.90 11.97 -10.79
N VAL A 94 4.55 10.87 -10.36
CA VAL A 94 5.40 10.83 -9.18
C VAL A 94 6.79 10.42 -9.61
N ALA A 95 7.78 11.28 -9.44
CA ALA A 95 9.17 10.87 -9.60
C ALA A 95 9.70 10.31 -8.28
N ILE A 96 10.28 9.11 -8.33
CA ILE A 96 10.79 8.37 -7.18
C ILE A 96 12.27 8.14 -7.41
N GLU A 97 13.13 8.64 -6.53
CA GLU A 97 14.57 8.46 -6.57
C GLU A 97 15.03 7.68 -5.34
N ALA A 98 15.47 6.45 -5.54
CA ALA A 98 15.88 5.55 -4.47
C ALA A 98 17.17 6.03 -3.80
N GLN A 99 17.14 6.34 -2.52
CA GLN A 99 18.31 6.68 -1.71
C GLN A 99 18.99 5.42 -1.16
N ALA A 100 18.21 4.36 -0.98
CA ALA A 100 18.65 3.00 -0.69
C ALA A 100 17.79 2.03 -1.51
N ASP A 101 18.16 0.75 -1.57
CA ASP A 101 17.30 -0.26 -2.20
C ASP A 101 15.91 -0.19 -1.59
N CYS A 102 14.92 0.16 -2.40
CA CYS A 102 13.57 0.39 -1.92
C CYS A 102 12.52 -0.43 -2.65
N VAL A 103 11.43 -0.70 -1.93
CA VAL A 103 10.27 -1.43 -2.42
C VAL A 103 9.02 -0.65 -2.09
N PHE A 104 8.20 -0.40 -3.11
CA PHE A 104 6.86 0.15 -2.96
C PHE A 104 5.81 -0.87 -3.36
N TYR A 105 4.73 -0.97 -2.57
CA TYR A 105 3.48 -1.52 -3.04
C TYR A 105 2.50 -0.40 -3.35
N ILE A 106 1.84 -0.49 -4.50
CA ILE A 106 1.00 0.57 -5.03
C ILE A 106 -0.35 -0.03 -5.40
N GLY A 107 -1.38 0.31 -4.62
CA GLY A 107 -2.77 0.00 -4.96
C GLY A 107 -3.29 1.01 -5.96
N ALA A 108 -4.04 0.55 -6.95
CA ALA A 108 -4.61 1.42 -7.98
C ALA A 108 -6.04 1.03 -8.34
N SER A 109 -6.77 2.00 -8.86
CA SER A 109 -8.10 1.84 -9.44
C SER A 109 -8.33 2.89 -10.51
N VAL A 110 -9.46 2.82 -11.21
CA VAL A 110 -9.85 3.83 -12.20
C VAL A 110 -10.00 5.19 -11.52
N ASP A 111 -9.37 6.20 -12.11
CA ASP A 111 -9.52 7.61 -11.70
C ASP A 111 -10.75 8.23 -12.36
N GLU A 112 -11.62 8.84 -11.55
CA GLU A 112 -12.79 9.60 -12.00
C GLU A 112 -12.56 11.14 -11.91
N GLY A 113 -11.31 11.55 -11.63
CA GLY A 113 -10.89 12.94 -11.65
C GLY A 113 -11.15 13.72 -10.37
N TYR A 114 -11.37 13.06 -9.24
CA TYR A 114 -11.66 13.73 -7.95
C TYR A 114 -10.43 13.93 -7.06
N GLY A 115 -9.39 13.13 -7.26
CA GLY A 115 -8.27 13.05 -6.32
C GLY A 115 -7.28 14.20 -6.43
N THR A 116 -6.80 14.67 -5.28
CA THR A 116 -5.69 15.62 -5.18
C THR A 116 -4.45 14.89 -4.65
N PRO A 117 -3.31 14.97 -5.36
CA PRO A 117 -2.08 14.34 -4.90
C PRO A 117 -1.64 14.82 -3.52
N PHE A 118 -1.19 13.91 -2.67
CA PHE A 118 -0.62 14.24 -1.37
C PHE A 118 0.40 13.19 -0.91
N PHE A 119 1.23 13.58 0.04
CA PHE A 119 2.16 12.71 0.77
C PHE A 119 1.74 12.61 2.23
N ARG A 120 1.86 11.42 2.81
CA ARG A 120 1.60 11.18 4.23
C ARG A 120 2.76 10.44 4.87
N ALA A 121 3.44 11.11 5.79
CA ALA A 121 4.43 10.48 6.64
C ALA A 121 3.76 9.57 7.66
N PHE A 122 4.32 8.39 7.87
CA PHE A 122 3.84 7.44 8.87
C PHE A 122 4.25 7.91 10.27
N ASN A 123 3.30 7.92 11.22
CA ASN A 123 3.56 8.29 12.59
C ASN A 123 2.78 7.40 13.56
N LEU A 124 3.51 6.54 14.28
CA LEU A 124 2.96 5.63 15.31
C LEU A 124 2.34 6.35 16.51
N HIS A 125 2.69 7.61 16.73
CA HIS A 125 2.25 8.39 17.90
C HIS A 125 1.03 9.27 17.62
N LEU A 126 0.41 9.11 16.43
CA LEU A 126 -0.84 9.80 16.16
C LEU A 126 -1.91 9.37 17.17
N PRO A 127 -2.69 10.29 17.72
CA PRO A 127 -3.84 9.93 18.54
C PRO A 127 -4.86 9.13 17.74
N LEU A 128 -5.68 8.34 18.44
CA LEU A 128 -6.79 7.65 17.81
C LEU A 128 -7.77 8.64 17.18
N GLY A 129 -8.18 8.36 15.95
CA GLY A 129 -9.04 9.23 15.15
C GLY A 129 -9.20 8.68 13.72
N GLU A 130 -9.36 9.56 12.76
CA GLU A 130 -9.60 9.21 11.35
C GLU A 130 -8.42 8.47 10.69
N ILE A 131 -7.19 8.75 11.14
CA ILE A 131 -5.99 8.15 10.54
C ILE A 131 -5.52 6.93 11.33
N HIS A 132 -5.44 7.03 12.66
CA HIS A 132 -5.06 5.92 13.52
C HIS A 132 -6.31 5.35 14.18
N GLN A 133 -6.61 4.10 13.91
CA GLN A 133 -7.85 3.44 14.33
C GLN A 133 -7.53 2.09 15.00
N ILE A 134 -8.39 1.68 15.93
CA ILE A 134 -8.35 0.33 16.51
C ILE A 134 -9.64 -0.38 16.12
N HIS A 135 -9.50 -1.53 15.47
CA HIS A 135 -10.62 -2.37 15.04
C HIS A 135 -10.56 -3.74 15.69
N GLY A 136 -11.75 -4.32 15.91
CA GLY A 136 -11.90 -5.64 16.50
C GLY A 136 -11.76 -5.66 18.01
N LYS A 137 -11.82 -6.86 18.59
CA LYS A 137 -11.68 -7.11 20.04
C LYS A 137 -10.90 -8.41 20.29
N GLY A 138 -10.24 -8.48 21.44
CA GLY A 138 -9.48 -9.68 21.85
C GLY A 138 -8.44 -10.08 20.79
N VAL A 139 -8.41 -11.34 20.41
CA VAL A 139 -7.45 -11.90 19.44
C VAL A 139 -7.58 -11.32 18.02
N GLY A 140 -8.71 -10.70 17.71
CA GLY A 140 -8.96 -10.04 16.44
C GLY A 140 -8.71 -8.52 16.44
N GLN A 141 -8.19 -7.98 17.54
CA GLN A 141 -7.86 -6.56 17.60
C GLN A 141 -6.66 -6.25 16.71
N ARG A 142 -6.77 -5.17 15.95
CA ARG A 142 -5.71 -4.67 15.08
C ARG A 142 -5.69 -3.15 15.08
N GLU A 143 -4.52 -2.60 14.94
CA GLU A 143 -4.35 -1.18 14.64
C GLU A 143 -4.32 -0.97 13.13
N VAL A 144 -4.95 0.10 12.68
CA VAL A 144 -5.01 0.49 11.28
C VAL A 144 -4.55 1.93 11.17
N PHE A 145 -3.60 2.17 10.27
CA PHE A 145 -3.15 3.51 9.89
C PHE A 145 -3.60 3.78 8.46
N MET A 146 -4.55 4.69 8.31
CA MET A 146 -5.09 5.02 7.00
C MET A 146 -4.06 5.82 6.20
N THR A 147 -3.63 5.27 5.09
CA THR A 147 -2.80 5.99 4.10
C THR A 147 -3.67 6.86 3.21
N LEU A 148 -4.91 6.45 2.99
CA LEU A 148 -5.95 7.18 2.26
C LEU A 148 -7.27 6.97 2.97
N ASN A 149 -7.73 7.98 3.71
CA ASN A 149 -8.96 7.95 4.50
C ASN A 149 -10.12 8.68 3.80
N GLN A 150 -11.31 8.62 4.39
CA GLN A 150 -12.54 9.17 3.80
C GLN A 150 -12.55 10.70 3.64
N GLU A 151 -11.69 11.42 4.37
CA GLU A 151 -11.56 12.88 4.23
C GLU A 151 -10.83 13.28 2.95
N ILE A 152 -10.10 12.37 2.33
CA ILE A 152 -9.40 12.59 1.09
C ILE A 152 -10.35 12.31 -0.06
N GLN A 153 -10.49 13.28 -0.93
CA GLN A 153 -11.24 13.09 -2.18
C GLN A 153 -10.43 12.15 -3.09
N ALA A 154 -10.83 10.90 -3.11
CA ALA A 154 -10.34 9.90 -4.04
C ALA A 154 -11.52 9.35 -4.84
N SER A 155 -11.27 8.79 -6.01
CA SER A 155 -12.33 8.25 -6.85
C SER A 155 -12.91 6.96 -6.27
N ARG A 156 -12.05 6.00 -5.92
CA ARG A 156 -12.47 4.66 -5.47
C ARG A 156 -11.59 4.07 -4.38
N LEU A 157 -10.38 4.60 -4.16
CA LEU A 157 -9.45 4.02 -3.22
C LEU A 157 -9.73 4.47 -1.78
N ILE A 158 -9.72 3.51 -0.88
CA ILE A 158 -9.51 3.68 0.55
C ILE A 158 -8.40 2.70 0.92
N ALA A 159 -7.37 3.16 1.58
CA ALA A 159 -6.20 2.35 1.86
C ALA A 159 -5.65 2.59 3.27
N GLY A 160 -5.05 1.56 3.83
CA GLY A 160 -4.43 1.65 5.15
C GLY A 160 -3.46 0.51 5.39
N LEU A 161 -2.56 0.74 6.32
CA LEU A 161 -1.66 -0.25 6.88
C LEU A 161 -2.32 -0.90 8.07
N THR A 162 -2.41 -2.22 8.10
CA THR A 162 -2.92 -2.95 9.24
C THR A 162 -1.76 -3.51 10.05
N TRP A 163 -1.70 -3.13 11.32
CA TRP A 163 -0.76 -3.67 12.28
C TRP A 163 -1.50 -4.68 13.16
N GLY A 164 -1.11 -5.94 13.10
CA GLY A 164 -1.67 -6.96 13.97
C GLY A 164 -1.17 -6.77 15.40
N ALA A 165 -2.07 -6.66 16.38
CA ALA A 165 -1.68 -6.93 17.73
C ALA A 165 -1.16 -8.37 17.79
N THR A 166 0.05 -8.57 18.25
CA THR A 166 0.58 -9.89 18.61
C THR A 166 -0.15 -10.35 19.86
N VAL A 167 -1.34 -10.89 19.68
CA VAL A 167 -1.94 -11.68 20.75
C VAL A 167 -1.20 -13.02 20.73
N PRO A 168 -0.57 -13.43 21.84
CA PRO A 168 -0.05 -14.77 21.94
C PRO A 168 -1.22 -15.74 21.76
N GLY A 169 -1.32 -16.34 20.58
CA GLY A 169 -2.21 -17.48 20.41
C GLY A 169 -1.76 -18.63 21.31
N PRO A 170 -2.63 -19.59 21.65
CA PRO A 170 -2.27 -20.75 22.45
C PRO A 170 -1.19 -21.64 21.80
N VAL A 171 -0.74 -21.32 20.61
CA VAL A 171 0.40 -21.95 19.93
C VAL A 171 1.39 -20.86 19.60
N GLY A 172 2.36 -20.68 20.52
CA GLY A 172 3.36 -19.64 20.41
C GLY A 172 4.17 -19.71 19.13
N ARG A 173 4.10 -18.62 18.37
CA ARG A 173 5.23 -18.10 17.63
C ARG A 173 5.26 -16.59 17.84
N PRO A 174 6.19 -16.11 18.63
CA PRO A 174 6.45 -14.69 18.63
C PRO A 174 7.12 -14.36 17.30
N THR A 175 6.43 -13.61 16.46
CA THR A 175 7.13 -12.80 15.48
C THR A 175 7.80 -11.66 16.25
N SER A 176 8.87 -11.98 16.94
CA SER A 176 9.71 -10.99 17.57
C SER A 176 10.46 -10.25 16.46
N MET A 177 9.97 -9.11 16.02
CA MET A 177 10.88 -8.07 15.59
C MET A 177 11.56 -7.55 16.87
N ARG A 178 12.69 -8.13 17.21
CA ARG A 178 13.60 -7.52 18.18
C ARG A 178 14.18 -6.27 17.52
N GLN A 179 13.87 -5.13 18.10
CA GLN A 179 14.68 -3.95 17.95
C GLN A 179 16.04 -4.24 18.59
N THR A 180 17.08 -4.05 17.82
CA THR A 180 18.42 -3.68 18.30
C THR A 180 18.80 -2.41 17.61
#